data_c93f96e056d2ee59b0cb0ca8472cfc52
#
_entry.id   c93f96e056d2ee59b0cb0ca8472cfc52
#
_cell.length_a   1.000
_cell.length_b   1.000
_cell.length_c   1.000
_cell.angle_alpha   90.00
_cell.angle_beta   90.00
_cell.angle_gamma   90.00
#
_symmetry.space_group_name_H-M   'P 1'
#
loop_
_entity.id
_entity.type
_entity.pdbx_description
1 polymer ?
#
loop_
_entity_poly.entity_id
_entity_poly.type
_entity_poly.pdbx_seq_one_letter_code
_entity_poly.pdbx_strand_id
1 'polypeptide(L)'
;GRVMAVANKNNFIDITKPQKVALPFNYVAYKNLILNTYPHFSIINKANTRDCLLAVADGEADIALQNSHIISYHLQNPRFTDLKILSLFNFPDNLCLAAANNADGNQLLTIFNKCIDTLNPKTLDNIVMYETVQSPYQPLLSDLAYKYNYLIAALLAVLIILFTAWLYFTLQRQKYLELLEAKNLELETAAKQALAASEAKSSFLSRMSHEIRTPLNAILGFTRLALQPEKQSRSTEYLQKISYSSELLLGIVNDVLDMSAIENQ
;
A
#
# COMPACT_ATOMS: atom_id res chain seq x y z
N GLY A 1 -13.90 50.37 6.12
CA GLY A 1 -13.97 49.00 6.58
C GLY A 1 -14.61 48.87 7.96
N ARG A 2 -14.91 47.66 8.39
CA ARG A 2 -15.41 47.35 9.72
C ARG A 2 -14.65 46.17 10.27
N VAL A 3 -14.30 46.20 11.52
CA VAL A 3 -13.76 45.04 12.22
C VAL A 3 -14.92 44.22 12.77
N MET A 4 -14.95 42.97 12.43
CA MET A 4 -15.98 42.03 12.83
C MET A 4 -15.36 40.84 13.57
N ALA A 5 -16.16 40.16 14.35
CA ALA A 5 -15.76 38.96 15.05
C ALA A 5 -16.07 37.70 14.24
N VAL A 6 -15.20 36.71 14.40
CA VAL A 6 -15.39 35.35 13.86
C VAL A 6 -15.35 34.38 15.02
N ALA A 7 -16.26 33.44 15.05
CA ALA A 7 -16.29 32.34 16.01
C ALA A 7 -16.66 31.02 15.32
N ASN A 8 -16.47 29.91 16.01
CA ASN A 8 -16.93 28.61 15.54
C ASN A 8 -18.48 28.58 15.50
N LYS A 9 -19.07 27.99 14.46
CA LYS A 9 -20.52 27.86 14.26
C LYS A 9 -21.22 27.18 15.43
N ASN A 10 -20.54 26.22 16.05
CA ASN A 10 -21.06 25.41 17.14
C ASN A 10 -20.94 26.10 18.50
N ASN A 11 -20.15 27.19 18.60
CA ASN A 11 -19.98 27.92 19.85
C ASN A 11 -20.99 29.06 19.96
N PHE A 12 -21.68 29.10 21.10
CA PHE A 12 -22.47 30.27 21.50
C PHE A 12 -21.57 31.22 22.28
N ILE A 13 -21.37 32.43 21.74
CA ILE A 13 -20.54 33.46 22.38
C ILE A 13 -21.39 34.32 23.29
N ASP A 14 -21.12 34.21 24.58
CA ASP A 14 -21.77 35.01 25.61
C ASP A 14 -20.76 36.10 26.02
N ILE A 15 -21.02 37.35 25.62
CA ILE A 15 -20.16 38.51 25.86
C ILE A 15 -20.07 38.89 27.35
N THR A 16 -20.93 38.34 28.19
CA THR A 16 -20.90 38.59 29.65
C THR A 16 -19.89 37.70 30.38
N LYS A 17 -19.43 36.64 29.71
CA LYS A 17 -18.47 35.66 30.23
C LYS A 17 -17.04 35.92 29.73
N PRO A 18 -16.03 35.45 30.45
CA PRO A 18 -14.66 35.50 29.94
C PRO A 18 -14.52 34.82 28.60
N GLN A 19 -13.95 35.49 27.62
CA GLN A 19 -13.70 34.98 26.27
C GLN A 19 -12.23 35.19 25.91
N LYS A 20 -11.68 34.26 25.14
CA LYS A 20 -10.36 34.32 24.57
C LYS A 20 -10.42 34.90 23.16
N VAL A 21 -9.79 36.06 22.94
CA VAL A 21 -9.84 36.77 21.66
C VAL A 21 -8.49 36.66 20.97
N ALA A 22 -8.44 36.08 19.81
CA ALA A 22 -7.24 36.02 18.96
C ALA A 22 -7.09 37.33 18.15
N LEU A 23 -5.94 37.95 18.25
CA LEU A 23 -5.57 39.16 17.51
C LEU A 23 -4.15 39.07 16.95
N PRO A 24 -3.88 39.64 15.75
CA PRO A 24 -2.51 39.81 15.29
C PRO A 24 -1.72 40.75 16.22
N PHE A 25 -0.42 40.53 16.35
CA PHE A 25 0.46 41.33 17.21
C PHE A 25 0.38 42.84 16.97
N ASN A 26 0.17 43.27 15.74
CA ASN A 26 0.13 44.68 15.32
C ASN A 26 -1.22 45.37 15.57
N TYR A 27 -2.23 44.67 16.10
CA TYR A 27 -3.57 45.22 16.38
C TYR A 27 -3.68 45.83 17.80
N VAL A 28 -2.68 46.63 18.22
CA VAL A 28 -2.59 47.16 19.57
C VAL A 28 -3.78 48.06 19.93
N ALA A 29 -4.25 48.90 18.99
CA ALA A 29 -5.39 49.77 19.21
C ALA A 29 -6.67 48.97 19.54
N TYR A 30 -6.94 47.91 18.79
CA TYR A 30 -8.09 47.02 19.03
C TYR A 30 -7.95 46.24 20.32
N LYS A 31 -6.73 45.80 20.68
CA LYS A 31 -6.46 45.16 21.97
C LYS A 31 -6.90 46.06 23.12
N ASN A 32 -6.47 47.31 23.11
CA ASN A 32 -6.82 48.28 24.14
C ASN A 32 -8.32 48.59 24.17
N LEU A 33 -8.96 48.74 23.01
CA LEU A 33 -10.40 48.96 22.88
C LEU A 33 -11.20 47.80 23.47
N ILE A 34 -10.83 46.55 23.16
CA ILE A 34 -11.51 45.35 23.66
C ILE A 34 -11.37 45.26 25.19
N LEU A 35 -10.15 45.40 25.71
CA LEU A 35 -9.92 45.29 27.16
C LEU A 35 -10.60 46.42 27.95
N ASN A 36 -10.75 47.62 27.38
CA ASN A 36 -11.50 48.69 27.99
C ASN A 36 -13.01 48.47 27.98
N THR A 37 -13.53 47.86 26.90
CA THR A 37 -14.97 47.57 26.74
C THR A 37 -15.40 46.29 27.46
N TYR A 38 -14.54 45.26 27.43
CA TYR A 38 -14.75 43.94 28.03
C TYR A 38 -13.54 43.52 28.87
N PRO A 39 -13.41 44.04 30.11
CA PRO A 39 -12.22 43.82 30.97
C PRO A 39 -11.98 42.34 31.33
N HIS A 40 -13.00 41.49 31.21
CA HIS A 40 -12.96 40.07 31.51
C HIS A 40 -12.49 39.23 30.33
N PHE A 41 -12.27 39.83 29.16
CA PHE A 41 -11.72 39.10 28.00
C PHE A 41 -10.20 38.96 28.13
N SER A 42 -9.67 37.85 27.55
CA SER A 42 -8.23 37.64 27.46
C SER A 42 -7.78 37.67 26.00
N ILE A 43 -6.60 38.23 25.75
CA ILE A 43 -6.09 38.37 24.38
C ILE A 43 -5.01 37.32 24.11
N ILE A 44 -5.17 36.59 23.01
CA ILE A 44 -4.16 35.70 22.46
C ILE A 44 -3.57 36.37 21.23
N ASN A 45 -2.29 36.68 21.27
CA ASN A 45 -1.61 37.31 20.14
C ASN A 45 -1.11 36.22 19.17
N LYS A 46 -1.39 36.40 17.90
CA LYS A 46 -0.96 35.52 16.80
C LYS A 46 -0.16 36.31 15.77
N ALA A 47 0.60 35.59 14.91
CA ALA A 47 1.48 36.25 13.94
C ALA A 47 0.68 36.97 12.84
N ASN A 48 -0.41 36.41 12.39
CA ASN A 48 -1.22 36.93 11.29
C ASN A 48 -2.69 36.53 11.43
N THR A 49 -3.52 37.01 10.52
CA THR A 49 -4.97 36.73 10.48
C THR A 49 -5.29 35.27 10.35
N ARG A 50 -4.55 34.55 9.49
CA ARG A 50 -4.78 33.10 9.29
C ARG A 50 -4.58 32.34 10.58
N ASP A 51 -3.55 32.64 11.34
CA ASP A 51 -3.26 31.99 12.61
C ASP A 51 -4.30 32.33 13.68
N CYS A 52 -4.89 33.56 13.64
CA CYS A 52 -6.03 33.90 14.50
C CYS A 52 -7.26 33.01 14.17
N LEU A 53 -7.57 32.83 12.90
CA LEU A 53 -8.71 32.00 12.47
C LEU A 53 -8.46 30.52 12.77
N LEU A 54 -7.23 30.03 12.64
CA LEU A 54 -6.85 28.67 13.05
C LEU A 54 -7.04 28.48 14.55
N ALA A 55 -6.62 29.44 15.37
CA ALA A 55 -6.82 29.37 16.81
C ALA A 55 -8.30 29.24 17.20
N VAL A 56 -9.21 29.87 16.46
CA VAL A 56 -10.66 29.71 16.67
C VAL A 56 -11.17 28.37 16.15
N ALA A 57 -10.69 27.91 14.98
CA ALA A 57 -11.08 26.64 14.41
C ALA A 57 -10.65 25.45 15.31
N ASP A 58 -9.44 25.55 15.88
CA ASP A 58 -8.85 24.53 16.75
C ASP A 58 -9.31 24.63 18.22
N GLY A 59 -10.15 25.64 18.56
CA GLY A 59 -10.69 25.84 19.91
C GLY A 59 -9.69 26.44 20.92
N GLU A 60 -8.55 26.97 20.48
CA GLU A 60 -7.59 27.68 21.32
C GLU A 60 -8.10 29.07 21.72
N ALA A 61 -8.84 29.74 20.83
CA ALA A 61 -9.52 30.98 21.04
C ALA A 61 -11.03 30.83 20.76
N ASP A 62 -11.85 31.66 21.45
CA ASP A 62 -13.30 31.68 21.28
C ASP A 62 -13.72 32.56 20.09
N ILE A 63 -12.98 33.68 19.90
CA ILE A 63 -13.28 34.73 18.94
C ILE A 63 -11.97 35.17 18.26
N ALA A 64 -12.04 35.48 16.97
CA ALA A 64 -11.00 36.25 16.28
C ALA A 64 -11.61 37.56 15.77
N LEU A 65 -10.88 38.68 15.90
CA LEU A 65 -11.29 39.97 15.36
C LEU A 65 -10.39 40.39 14.21
N GLN A 66 -11.03 40.81 13.11
CA GLN A 66 -10.31 41.23 11.91
C GLN A 66 -11.22 42.08 11.01
N ASN A 67 -10.62 42.77 10.06
CA ASN A 67 -11.34 43.50 9.03
C ASN A 67 -12.25 42.57 8.23
N SER A 68 -13.50 42.99 7.97
CA SER A 68 -14.53 42.20 7.31
C SER A 68 -14.12 41.66 5.93
N HIS A 69 -13.38 42.44 5.15
CA HIS A 69 -12.92 42.05 3.83
C HIS A 69 -11.86 40.93 3.90
N ILE A 70 -10.92 41.07 4.86
CA ILE A 70 -9.88 40.05 5.09
C ILE A 70 -10.52 38.74 5.58
N ILE A 71 -11.50 38.83 6.47
CA ILE A 71 -12.26 37.68 6.94
C ILE A 71 -12.94 36.97 5.76
N SER A 72 -13.67 37.72 4.92
CA SER A 72 -14.39 37.17 3.78
C SER A 72 -13.48 36.41 2.81
N TYR A 73 -12.26 36.90 2.59
CA TYR A 73 -11.26 36.19 1.80
C TYR A 73 -10.83 34.87 2.45
N HIS A 74 -10.45 34.92 3.72
CA HIS A 74 -9.95 33.73 4.42
C HIS A 74 -11.04 32.66 4.63
N LEU A 75 -12.31 33.06 4.83
CA LEU A 75 -13.41 32.11 5.00
C LEU A 75 -13.73 31.29 3.74
N GLN A 76 -13.15 31.63 2.58
CA GLN A 76 -13.21 30.78 1.39
C GLN A 76 -12.33 29.52 1.52
N ASN A 77 -11.41 29.51 2.49
CA ASN A 77 -10.56 28.36 2.77
C ASN A 77 -11.38 27.21 3.37
N PRO A 78 -11.28 25.97 2.82
CA PRO A 78 -11.99 24.80 3.35
C PRO A 78 -11.77 24.50 4.83
N ARG A 79 -10.65 24.95 5.41
CA ARG A 79 -10.36 24.78 6.86
C ARG A 79 -11.27 25.62 7.75
N PHE A 80 -11.88 26.66 7.22
CA PHE A 80 -12.69 27.63 7.99
C PHE A 80 -14.18 27.52 7.73
N THR A 81 -14.61 26.42 7.12
CA THR A 81 -16.04 26.18 6.83
C THR A 81 -16.91 26.17 8.08
N ASP A 82 -16.34 25.82 9.24
CA ASP A 82 -17.06 25.78 10.51
C ASP A 82 -17.03 27.10 11.28
N LEU A 83 -16.43 28.13 10.69
CA LEU A 83 -16.43 29.47 11.25
C LEU A 83 -17.61 30.31 10.72
N LYS A 84 -18.08 31.24 11.55
CA LYS A 84 -19.13 32.18 11.20
C LYS A 84 -18.75 33.60 11.64
N ILE A 85 -19.21 34.60 10.87
CA ILE A 85 -19.07 36.01 11.23
C ILE A 85 -20.13 36.35 12.27
N LEU A 86 -19.73 37.00 13.35
CA LEU A 86 -20.62 37.51 14.37
C LEU A 86 -20.83 39.00 14.16
N SER A 87 -22.06 39.44 14.07
CA SER A 87 -22.41 40.88 13.98
C SER A 87 -22.39 41.63 15.32
N LEU A 88 -22.09 40.91 16.40
CA LEU A 88 -22.04 41.49 17.77
C LEU A 88 -20.95 42.53 17.96
N PHE A 89 -19.84 42.40 17.22
CA PHE A 89 -18.71 43.31 17.27
C PHE A 89 -18.63 44.06 15.93
N ASN A 90 -18.80 45.33 15.95
CA ASN A 90 -18.80 46.16 14.75
C ASN A 90 -18.06 47.48 15.04
N PHE A 91 -16.73 47.41 14.97
CA PHE A 91 -15.90 48.57 15.16
C PHE A 91 -15.55 49.21 13.80
N PRO A 92 -15.63 50.53 13.67
CA PRO A 92 -15.18 51.20 12.46
C PRO A 92 -13.66 51.00 12.30
N ASP A 93 -13.24 50.62 11.11
CA ASP A 93 -11.82 50.46 10.74
C ASP A 93 -11.43 51.64 9.85
N ASN A 94 -10.94 52.68 10.44
CA ASN A 94 -10.51 53.90 9.77
C ASN A 94 -9.01 53.81 9.49
N LEU A 95 -8.63 53.75 8.23
CA LEU A 95 -7.26 53.90 7.81
C LEU A 95 -6.92 55.37 7.79
N CYS A 96 -5.89 55.75 8.52
CA CYS A 96 -5.41 57.13 8.59
C CYS A 96 -3.98 57.21 8.07
N LEU A 97 -3.69 58.27 7.36
CA LEU A 97 -2.33 58.65 7.00
C LEU A 97 -1.76 59.52 8.09
N ALA A 98 -0.54 59.25 8.48
CA ALA A 98 0.21 60.09 9.43
C ALA A 98 1.47 60.66 8.73
N ALA A 99 1.76 61.92 8.97
CA ALA A 99 2.98 62.55 8.50
C ALA A 99 3.73 63.20 9.69
N ALA A 100 4.98 63.53 9.47
CA ALA A 100 5.78 64.20 10.47
C ALA A 100 5.14 65.57 10.86
N ASN A 101 5.18 65.89 12.16
CA ASN A 101 4.59 67.14 12.64
C ASN A 101 5.54 68.32 12.36
N ASN A 102 5.65 68.70 11.08
CA ASN A 102 6.41 69.81 10.57
C ASN A 102 5.67 70.48 9.40
N ALA A 103 6.19 71.59 8.87
CA ALA A 103 5.55 72.34 7.78
C ALA A 103 5.32 71.43 6.50
N ASP A 104 6.32 70.67 6.11
CA ASP A 104 6.28 69.79 4.95
C ASP A 104 5.27 68.64 5.15
N GLY A 105 5.23 68.05 6.34
CA GLY A 105 4.27 67.03 6.69
C GLY A 105 2.82 67.53 6.67
N ASN A 106 2.57 68.74 7.17
CA ASN A 106 1.24 69.36 7.12
C ASN A 106 0.81 69.69 5.68
N GLN A 107 1.74 70.11 4.83
CA GLN A 107 1.48 70.36 3.44
C GLN A 107 1.15 69.03 2.69
N LEU A 108 1.92 67.99 2.99
CA LEU A 108 1.69 66.65 2.45
C LEU A 108 0.30 66.10 2.84
N LEU A 109 -0.09 66.20 4.13
CA LEU A 109 -1.42 65.80 4.59
C LEU A 109 -2.55 66.57 3.90
N THR A 110 -2.34 67.88 3.66
CA THR A 110 -3.33 68.67 2.93
C THR A 110 -3.52 68.22 1.50
N ILE A 111 -2.43 67.82 0.81
CA ILE A 111 -2.48 67.27 -0.54
C ILE A 111 -3.20 65.93 -0.53
N PHE A 112 -2.82 65.02 0.38
CA PHE A 112 -3.46 63.70 0.49
C PHE A 112 -4.96 63.80 0.81
N ASN A 113 -5.37 64.67 1.74
CA ASN A 113 -6.79 64.85 2.05
C ASN A 113 -7.57 65.35 0.83
N LYS A 114 -7.03 66.32 0.07
CA LYS A 114 -7.66 66.74 -1.18
C LYS A 114 -7.79 65.62 -2.18
N CYS A 115 -6.75 64.79 -2.35
CA CYS A 115 -6.80 63.63 -3.23
C CYS A 115 -7.86 62.61 -2.76
N ILE A 116 -7.94 62.35 -1.48
CA ILE A 116 -8.93 61.43 -0.90
C ILE A 116 -10.35 61.96 -1.12
N ASP A 117 -10.59 63.26 -0.92
CA ASP A 117 -11.88 63.89 -1.11
C ASP A 117 -12.36 63.86 -2.58
N THR A 118 -11.43 63.75 -3.54
CA THR A 118 -11.76 63.56 -4.97
C THR A 118 -12.08 62.15 -5.40
N LEU A 119 -11.78 61.15 -4.53
CA LEU A 119 -12.06 59.77 -4.83
C LEU A 119 -13.57 59.49 -4.77
N ASN A 120 -14.09 58.92 -5.82
CA ASN A 120 -15.50 58.48 -5.85
C ASN A 120 -15.68 57.27 -4.95
N PRO A 121 -16.55 57.32 -3.93
CA PRO A 121 -16.81 56.21 -3.01
C PRO A 121 -17.16 54.92 -3.75
N LYS A 122 -17.95 55.01 -4.87
CA LYS A 122 -18.29 53.84 -5.68
C LYS A 122 -17.09 53.18 -6.36
N THR A 123 -16.08 53.97 -6.73
CA THR A 123 -14.84 53.44 -7.31
C THR A 123 -14.03 52.68 -6.24
N LEU A 124 -13.96 53.23 -5.02
CA LEU A 124 -13.31 52.54 -3.92
C LEU A 124 -14.01 51.24 -3.54
N ASP A 125 -15.36 51.24 -3.47
CA ASP A 125 -16.13 50.02 -3.19
C ASP A 125 -15.93 48.97 -4.28
N ASN A 126 -15.87 49.37 -5.54
CA ASN A 126 -15.60 48.47 -6.65
C ASN A 126 -14.20 47.86 -6.60
N ILE A 127 -13.17 48.65 -6.26
CA ILE A 127 -11.81 48.14 -6.10
C ILE A 127 -11.71 47.17 -4.91
N VAL A 128 -12.31 47.53 -3.80
CA VAL A 128 -12.36 46.66 -2.62
C VAL A 128 -13.11 45.36 -2.94
N MET A 129 -14.24 45.46 -3.62
CA MET A 129 -15.03 44.30 -4.03
C MET A 129 -14.25 43.41 -5.00
N TYR A 130 -13.54 43.99 -5.97
CA TYR A 130 -12.72 43.24 -6.92
C TYR A 130 -11.59 42.51 -6.20
N GLU A 131 -10.81 43.18 -5.37
CA GLU A 131 -9.64 42.60 -4.70
C GLU A 131 -10.00 41.58 -3.60
N THR A 132 -11.17 41.74 -2.94
CA THR A 132 -11.51 40.91 -1.77
C THR A 132 -12.55 39.86 -2.05
N VAL A 133 -13.50 40.10 -2.98
CA VAL A 133 -14.62 39.20 -3.27
C VAL A 133 -14.44 38.46 -4.58
N GLN A 134 -13.91 39.15 -5.61
CA GLN A 134 -13.74 38.56 -6.95
C GLN A 134 -12.38 37.86 -7.12
N SER A 135 -11.38 38.18 -6.30
CA SER A 135 -10.14 37.43 -6.32
C SER A 135 -10.39 36.01 -5.79
N PRO A 136 -10.29 34.97 -6.64
CA PRO A 136 -10.53 33.63 -6.18
C PRO A 136 -9.45 33.24 -5.15
N TYR A 137 -9.87 32.66 -4.06
CA TYR A 137 -8.96 32.09 -3.09
C TYR A 137 -8.08 31.04 -3.77
N GLN A 138 -6.76 31.22 -3.73
CA GLN A 138 -5.82 30.24 -4.24
C GLN A 138 -5.46 29.25 -3.12
N PRO A 139 -5.95 28.01 -3.17
CA PRO A 139 -5.70 27.05 -2.12
C PRO A 139 -4.22 26.64 -2.11
N LEU A 140 -3.61 26.64 -0.95
CA LEU A 140 -2.31 26.04 -0.72
C LEU A 140 -2.42 24.51 -0.76
N LEU A 141 -1.31 23.82 -1.04
CA LEU A 141 -1.27 22.34 -0.99
C LEU A 141 -1.76 21.78 0.35
N SER A 142 -1.45 22.49 1.46
CA SER A 142 -1.94 22.14 2.80
C SER A 142 -3.47 22.18 2.93
N ASP A 143 -4.12 23.10 2.22
CA ASP A 143 -5.59 23.25 2.27
C ASP A 143 -6.27 22.16 1.46
N LEU A 144 -5.67 21.77 0.33
CA LEU A 144 -6.11 20.64 -0.49
C LEU A 144 -5.93 19.31 0.28
N ALA A 145 -4.78 19.13 0.92
CA ALA A 145 -4.52 17.95 1.75
C ALA A 145 -5.55 17.84 2.91
N TYR A 146 -5.89 18.94 3.55
CA TYR A 146 -6.91 18.98 4.60
C TYR A 146 -8.30 18.61 4.04
N LYS A 147 -8.70 19.20 2.91
CA LYS A 147 -9.99 18.95 2.25
C LYS A 147 -10.16 17.49 1.84
N TYR A 148 -9.08 16.87 1.36
CA TYR A 148 -9.09 15.52 0.81
C TYR A 148 -8.43 14.48 1.72
N ASN A 149 -8.24 14.79 3.02
CA ASN A 149 -7.54 13.92 3.97
C ASN A 149 -8.13 12.49 4.01
N TYR A 150 -9.45 12.35 4.00
CA TYR A 150 -10.11 11.03 4.00
C TYR A 150 -9.86 10.25 2.70
N LEU A 151 -9.86 10.93 1.55
CA LEU A 151 -9.56 10.30 0.26
C LEU A 151 -8.09 9.86 0.19
N ILE A 152 -7.18 10.70 0.69
CA ILE A 152 -5.75 10.36 0.76
C ILE A 152 -5.53 9.18 1.70
N ALA A 153 -6.16 9.19 2.88
CA ALA A 153 -6.09 8.07 3.82
C ALA A 153 -6.65 6.77 3.24
N ALA A 154 -7.80 6.84 2.55
CA ALA A 154 -8.39 5.70 1.87
C ALA A 154 -7.48 5.14 0.75
N LEU A 155 -6.88 6.01 -0.05
CA LEU A 155 -5.93 5.61 -1.10
C LEU A 155 -4.71 4.91 -0.50
N LEU A 156 -4.13 5.47 0.57
CA LEU A 156 -3.00 4.86 1.27
C LEU A 156 -3.37 3.49 1.86
N ALA A 157 -4.56 3.37 2.45
CA ALA A 157 -5.05 2.08 2.96
C ALA A 157 -5.15 1.03 1.86
N VAL A 158 -5.70 1.39 0.70
CA VAL A 158 -5.78 0.49 -0.47
C VAL A 158 -4.38 0.08 -0.95
N LEU A 159 -3.43 1.02 -1.04
CA LEU A 159 -2.06 0.71 -1.43
C LEU A 159 -1.38 -0.25 -0.44
N ILE A 160 -1.59 -0.08 0.86
CA ILE A 160 -1.07 -0.98 1.89
C ILE A 160 -1.67 -2.39 1.74
N ILE A 161 -2.99 -2.50 1.50
CA ILE A 161 -3.66 -3.78 1.28
C ILE A 161 -3.10 -4.48 0.02
N LEU A 162 -2.95 -3.75 -1.08
CA LEU A 162 -2.38 -4.30 -2.31
C LEU A 162 -0.93 -4.75 -2.12
N PHE A 163 -0.12 -3.97 -1.41
CA PHE A 163 1.26 -4.32 -1.11
C PHE A 163 1.37 -5.56 -0.21
N THR A 164 0.55 -5.65 0.83
CA THR A 164 0.53 -6.84 1.72
C THR A 164 0.04 -8.09 0.99
N ALA A 165 -0.97 -7.96 0.13
CA ALA A 165 -1.44 -9.05 -0.72
C ALA A 165 -0.34 -9.51 -1.70
N TRP A 166 0.32 -8.57 -2.37
CA TRP A 166 1.44 -8.88 -3.28
C TRP A 166 2.58 -9.60 -2.55
N LEU A 167 2.96 -9.13 -1.35
CA LEU A 167 3.99 -9.77 -0.52
C LEU A 167 3.57 -11.20 -0.12
N TYR A 168 2.33 -11.37 0.31
CA TYR A 168 1.79 -12.69 0.65
C TYR A 168 1.85 -13.66 -0.54
N PHE A 169 1.40 -13.24 -1.73
CA PHE A 169 1.43 -14.08 -2.93
C PHE A 169 2.86 -14.41 -3.36
N THR A 170 3.81 -13.49 -3.27
CA THR A 170 5.21 -13.76 -3.61
C THR A 170 5.84 -14.80 -2.67
N LEU A 171 5.60 -14.69 -1.37
CA LEU A 171 6.07 -15.66 -0.38
C LEU A 171 5.44 -17.06 -0.57
N GLN A 172 4.15 -17.11 -0.86
CA GLN A 172 3.46 -18.38 -1.16
C GLN A 172 3.99 -19.02 -2.43
N ARG A 173 4.24 -18.22 -3.45
CA ARG A 173 4.81 -18.69 -4.73
C ARG A 173 6.19 -19.33 -4.54
N GLN A 174 7.06 -18.74 -3.73
CA GLN A 174 8.38 -19.30 -3.43
C GLN A 174 8.26 -20.67 -2.77
N LYS A 175 7.44 -20.80 -1.71
CA LYS A 175 7.20 -22.09 -1.04
C LYS A 175 6.65 -23.15 -1.99
N TYR A 176 5.76 -22.77 -2.88
CA TYR A 176 5.19 -23.69 -3.87
C TYR A 176 6.23 -24.16 -4.88
N LEU A 177 7.13 -23.28 -5.34
CA LEU A 177 8.21 -23.65 -6.25
C LEU A 177 9.20 -24.61 -5.58
N GLU A 178 9.63 -24.36 -4.34
CA GLU A 178 10.49 -25.27 -3.58
C GLU A 178 9.87 -26.66 -3.41
N LEU A 179 8.56 -26.71 -3.09
CA LEU A 179 7.84 -27.99 -2.99
C LEU A 179 7.77 -28.72 -4.34
N LEU A 180 7.55 -27.98 -5.41
CA LEU A 180 7.48 -28.55 -6.76
C LEU A 180 8.84 -29.10 -7.22
N GLU A 181 9.94 -28.41 -6.94
CA GLU A 181 11.29 -28.87 -7.22
C GLU A 181 11.62 -30.15 -6.44
N ALA A 182 11.27 -30.21 -5.14
CA ALA A 182 11.47 -31.39 -4.32
C ALA A 182 10.68 -32.59 -4.86
N LYS A 183 9.41 -32.38 -5.26
CA LYS A 183 8.59 -33.45 -5.87
C LYS A 183 9.09 -33.91 -7.24
N ASN A 184 9.60 -33.00 -8.06
CA ASN A 184 10.20 -33.36 -9.34
C ASN A 184 11.44 -34.21 -9.16
N LEU A 185 12.30 -33.89 -8.20
CA LEU A 185 13.48 -34.68 -7.87
C LEU A 185 13.10 -36.08 -7.35
N GLU A 186 12.09 -36.18 -6.49
CA GLU A 186 11.55 -37.46 -6.02
C GLU A 186 11.04 -38.33 -7.16
N LEU A 187 10.26 -37.74 -8.09
CA LEU A 187 9.75 -38.43 -9.26
C LEU A 187 10.87 -38.87 -10.21
N GLU A 188 11.88 -38.05 -10.45
CA GLU A 188 13.02 -38.37 -11.29
C GLU A 188 13.82 -39.55 -10.71
N THR A 189 14.04 -39.55 -9.39
CA THR A 189 14.75 -40.66 -8.74
C THR A 189 13.95 -41.96 -8.79
N ALA A 190 12.63 -41.91 -8.54
CA ALA A 190 11.75 -43.07 -8.66
C ALA A 190 11.70 -43.63 -10.11
N ALA A 191 11.63 -42.74 -11.10
CA ALA A 191 11.64 -43.13 -12.51
C ALA A 191 12.98 -43.81 -12.90
N LYS A 192 14.13 -43.28 -12.44
CA LYS A 192 15.45 -43.89 -12.67
C LYS A 192 15.52 -45.30 -12.03
N GLN A 193 15.03 -45.43 -10.81
CA GLN A 193 15.01 -46.75 -10.12
C GLN A 193 14.12 -47.74 -10.84
N ALA A 194 12.91 -47.35 -11.26
CA ALA A 194 12.00 -48.19 -12.02
C ALA A 194 12.59 -48.61 -13.36
N LEU A 195 13.26 -47.71 -14.07
CA LEU A 195 13.92 -48.05 -15.33
C LEU A 195 15.07 -49.02 -15.10
N ALA A 196 15.94 -48.81 -14.13
CA ALA A 196 17.03 -49.71 -13.79
C ALA A 196 16.52 -51.12 -13.41
N ALA A 197 15.44 -51.20 -12.60
CA ALA A 197 14.80 -52.47 -12.27
C ALA A 197 14.23 -53.18 -13.52
N SER A 198 13.60 -52.43 -14.42
CA SER A 198 13.07 -52.98 -15.70
C SER A 198 14.19 -53.48 -16.61
N GLU A 199 15.29 -52.78 -16.74
CA GLU A 199 16.46 -53.19 -17.52
C GLU A 199 17.12 -54.44 -16.92
N ALA A 200 17.29 -54.47 -15.59
CA ALA A 200 17.82 -55.63 -14.89
C ALA A 200 16.92 -56.87 -15.11
N LYS A 201 15.60 -56.69 -15.02
CA LYS A 201 14.61 -57.76 -15.28
C LYS A 201 14.69 -58.27 -16.73
N SER A 202 14.77 -57.37 -17.70
CA SER A 202 14.89 -57.75 -19.12
C SER A 202 16.20 -58.50 -19.42
N SER A 203 17.34 -58.02 -18.86
CA SER A 203 18.62 -58.69 -18.97
C SER A 203 18.63 -60.08 -18.32
N PHE A 204 17.99 -60.22 -17.15
CA PHE A 204 17.83 -61.49 -16.47
C PHE A 204 17.05 -62.50 -17.34
N LEU A 205 15.88 -62.07 -17.82
CA LEU A 205 15.05 -62.94 -18.67
C LEU A 205 15.76 -63.39 -19.96
N SER A 206 16.53 -62.46 -20.56
CA SER A 206 17.35 -62.80 -21.74
C SER A 206 18.41 -63.88 -21.47
N ARG A 207 19.13 -63.74 -20.35
CA ARG A 207 20.13 -64.72 -19.90
C ARG A 207 19.50 -66.07 -19.60
N MET A 208 18.42 -66.07 -18.81
CA MET A 208 17.70 -67.28 -18.46
C MET A 208 17.18 -68.02 -19.70
N SER A 209 16.65 -67.31 -20.70
CA SER A 209 16.22 -67.88 -21.97
C SER A 209 17.38 -68.62 -22.71
N HIS A 210 18.59 -68.00 -22.64
CA HIS A 210 19.76 -68.61 -23.26
C HIS A 210 20.25 -69.81 -22.48
N GLU A 211 20.28 -69.76 -21.14
CA GLU A 211 20.71 -70.88 -20.27
C GLU A 211 19.77 -72.08 -20.34
N ILE A 212 18.45 -71.83 -20.45
CA ILE A 212 17.44 -72.90 -20.62
C ILE A 212 17.56 -73.50 -21.98
N ARG A 213 17.78 -72.73 -23.05
CA ARG A 213 17.85 -73.23 -24.43
C ARG A 213 18.99 -74.21 -24.66
N THR A 214 20.16 -73.97 -24.01
CA THR A 214 21.36 -74.81 -24.24
C THR A 214 21.14 -76.27 -23.79
N PRO A 215 20.77 -76.57 -22.53
CA PRO A 215 20.52 -77.94 -22.10
C PRO A 215 19.30 -78.57 -22.81
N LEU A 216 18.26 -77.77 -23.12
CA LEU A 216 17.12 -78.26 -23.86
C LEU A 216 17.49 -78.75 -25.28
N ASN A 217 18.30 -77.99 -26.00
CA ASN A 217 18.81 -78.38 -27.29
C ASN A 217 19.72 -79.61 -27.20
N ALA A 218 20.50 -79.73 -26.13
CA ALA A 218 21.32 -80.94 -25.90
C ALA A 218 20.43 -82.20 -25.67
N ILE A 219 19.38 -82.07 -24.82
CA ILE A 219 18.44 -83.11 -24.57
C ILE A 219 17.79 -83.56 -25.91
N LEU A 220 17.24 -82.64 -26.71
CA LEU A 220 16.64 -82.91 -27.99
C LEU A 220 17.63 -83.53 -28.99
N GLY A 221 18.84 -83.06 -29.04
CA GLY A 221 19.90 -83.50 -29.89
C GLY A 221 20.29 -84.99 -29.59
N PHE A 222 20.58 -85.23 -28.29
CA PHE A 222 20.92 -86.62 -27.87
C PHE A 222 19.76 -87.57 -27.92
N THR A 223 18.55 -87.17 -27.71
CA THR A 223 17.36 -87.97 -27.88
C THR A 223 17.22 -88.42 -29.36
N ARG A 224 17.40 -87.49 -30.30
CA ARG A 224 17.36 -87.84 -31.75
C ARG A 224 18.50 -88.81 -32.12
N LEU A 225 19.70 -88.68 -31.56
CA LEU A 225 20.79 -89.56 -31.79
C LEU A 225 20.59 -90.96 -31.18
N ALA A 226 19.96 -91.08 -29.99
CA ALA A 226 19.63 -92.33 -29.32
C ALA A 226 18.57 -93.13 -30.07
N LEU A 227 17.66 -92.49 -30.83
CA LEU A 227 16.59 -93.06 -31.60
C LEU A 227 17.09 -93.61 -32.99
N GLN A 228 18.31 -93.31 -33.39
CA GLN A 228 18.84 -93.80 -34.66
C GLN A 228 19.33 -95.28 -34.55
N PRO A 229 18.77 -96.22 -35.35
CA PRO A 229 19.12 -97.64 -35.27
C PRO A 229 20.62 -97.93 -35.45
N GLU A 230 21.29 -97.14 -36.29
CA GLU A 230 22.71 -97.31 -36.64
C GLU A 230 23.68 -96.87 -35.44
N LYS A 231 23.14 -96.17 -34.42
CA LYS A 231 23.91 -95.71 -33.29
C LYS A 231 23.51 -96.35 -31.96
N GLN A 232 22.80 -97.51 -32.02
CA GLN A 232 22.28 -98.18 -30.84
C GLN A 232 23.37 -98.63 -29.85
N SER A 233 24.62 -98.91 -30.32
CA SER A 233 25.77 -99.24 -29.45
C SER A 233 26.19 -98.11 -28.53
N ARG A 234 25.80 -96.87 -28.79
CA ARG A 234 26.08 -95.66 -27.93
C ARG A 234 24.85 -95.11 -27.18
N SER A 235 23.77 -95.88 -27.21
CA SER A 235 22.53 -95.40 -26.57
C SER A 235 22.68 -95.04 -25.08
N THR A 236 23.46 -95.85 -24.34
CA THR A 236 23.75 -95.56 -22.92
C THR A 236 24.48 -94.26 -22.73
N GLU A 237 25.45 -93.93 -23.57
CA GLU A 237 26.16 -92.67 -23.55
C GLU A 237 25.23 -91.42 -23.78
N TYR A 238 24.35 -91.56 -24.77
CA TYR A 238 23.35 -90.54 -25.08
C TYR A 238 22.35 -90.35 -23.95
N LEU A 239 21.86 -91.40 -23.30
CA LEU A 239 20.95 -91.38 -22.18
C LEU A 239 21.61 -90.71 -20.97
N GLN A 240 22.89 -90.96 -20.73
CA GLN A 240 23.67 -90.26 -19.63
C GLN A 240 23.78 -88.73 -19.89
N LYS A 241 24.02 -88.31 -21.13
CA LYS A 241 24.05 -86.90 -21.53
C LYS A 241 22.69 -86.24 -21.42
N ILE A 242 21.62 -86.92 -21.73
CA ILE A 242 20.25 -86.45 -21.55
C ILE A 242 19.95 -86.25 -20.06
N SER A 243 20.29 -87.29 -19.20
CA SER A 243 20.09 -87.16 -17.76
C SER A 243 20.83 -86.00 -17.18
N TYR A 244 22.12 -85.85 -17.50
CA TYR A 244 22.94 -84.72 -17.07
C TYR A 244 22.37 -83.32 -17.49
N SER A 245 21.93 -83.20 -18.76
CA SER A 245 21.35 -81.97 -19.28
C SER A 245 19.98 -81.70 -18.65
N SER A 246 19.23 -82.72 -18.27
CA SER A 246 17.96 -82.57 -17.56
C SER A 246 18.15 -82.12 -16.13
N GLU A 247 19.12 -82.68 -15.42
CA GLU A 247 19.49 -82.22 -14.07
C GLU A 247 19.95 -80.75 -14.04
N LEU A 248 20.77 -80.34 -15.04
CA LEU A 248 21.21 -78.96 -15.20
C LEU A 248 19.99 -78.06 -15.48
N LEU A 249 19.07 -78.46 -16.36
CA LEU A 249 17.86 -77.69 -16.66
C LEU A 249 16.98 -77.53 -15.40
N LEU A 250 16.81 -78.61 -14.63
CA LEU A 250 16.04 -78.57 -13.36
C LEU A 250 16.67 -77.61 -12.37
N GLY A 251 18.00 -77.58 -12.26
CA GLY A 251 18.69 -76.62 -11.43
C GLY A 251 18.40 -75.17 -11.84
N ILE A 252 18.50 -74.83 -13.15
CA ILE A 252 18.18 -73.48 -13.64
C ILE A 252 16.75 -73.10 -13.38
N VAL A 253 15.79 -74.04 -13.57
CA VAL A 253 14.35 -73.77 -13.26
C VAL A 253 14.14 -73.49 -11.75
N ASN A 254 14.78 -74.25 -10.89
CA ASN A 254 14.68 -73.98 -9.43
C ASN A 254 15.27 -72.63 -9.05
N ASP A 255 16.42 -72.25 -9.61
CA ASP A 255 17.02 -70.94 -9.37
C ASP A 255 16.08 -69.80 -9.81
N VAL A 256 15.37 -69.94 -10.92
CA VAL A 256 14.36 -68.95 -11.40
C VAL A 256 13.16 -68.88 -10.46
N LEU A 257 12.67 -70.05 -9.99
CA LEU A 257 11.55 -70.09 -9.05
C LEU A 257 11.89 -69.48 -7.69
N ASP A 258 13.07 -69.75 -7.15
CA ASP A 258 13.57 -69.17 -5.90
C ASP A 258 13.68 -67.64 -6.02
N MET A 259 14.21 -67.13 -7.13
CA MET A 259 14.29 -65.71 -7.37
C MET A 259 12.92 -65.05 -7.52
N SER A 260 11.96 -65.71 -8.17
CA SER A 260 10.57 -65.22 -8.28
C SER A 260 9.88 -65.19 -6.91
N ALA A 261 10.20 -66.11 -6.00
CA ALA A 261 9.66 -66.16 -4.65
C ALA A 261 10.18 -64.98 -3.80
N ILE A 262 11.43 -64.54 -4.02
CA ILE A 262 12.02 -63.40 -3.32
C ILE A 262 11.42 -62.06 -3.83
N GLU A 263 11.15 -61.96 -5.17
CA GLU A 263 10.54 -60.74 -5.73
C GLU A 263 9.10 -60.49 -5.25
N ASN A 264 8.37 -61.50 -4.78
CA ASN A 264 6.97 -61.42 -4.37
C ASN A 264 6.78 -61.26 -2.83
N GLN A 265 7.85 -61.09 -2.09
CA GLN A 265 7.82 -60.70 -0.66
C GLN A 265 8.01 -59.20 -0.48
#